data_b49b5fff0eb2858f069050e98240b453
#
_entry.id   b49b5fff0eb2858f069050e98240b453
#
_cell.length_a   1.000
_cell.length_b   1.000
_cell.length_c   1.000
_cell.angle_alpha   90.00
_cell.angle_beta   90.00
_cell.angle_gamma   90.00
#
_symmetry.space_group_name_H-M   'P 1'
#
loop_
_entity.id
_entity.type
_entity.pdbx_description
1 polymer ?
#
loop_
_entity_poly.entity_id
_entity_poly.type
_entity_poly.pdbx_seq_one_letter_code
_entity_poly.pdbx_strand_id
1 'polypeptide(L)'
;MGGQAGSGSKDTHKKKHTLRNVLIAIPCVLVLLILAIFIFQKARLAFGFPKLNGEPKIGQWYSIYPEGAKSSDGSEWYGLMRLGSSDKVIVYFFGGGVSIDEYTAAHPKSFYTANANNQAVLTDGGISSGGKENLFRDWTILVCPYSTGDFHTGTGEYPYTDDSGNQKVLYHNGYLNYSLFLDEALKYVGAPDTLLVTGFSAGGFAVSLLADDVISRFPSVSNATVAVDSSLLLMDNWHDVAANIWHSPEEISERLHTDNIVLDSLTALSDKRGDSVKILFDCSVRDGELAKYQSYIDTGISNANAETGDVFQTNLKAMVEGLQQNIPNVGIYIWDGYSYLFDKNLTQHTIISTKFFAPLNGGRSICDWIMDAVNGDVQTYGLDLFDQY
;
A
#
# COMPACT_ATOMS: atom_id res chain seq x y z
N MET A 1 10.94 82.87 -36.10
CA MET A 1 9.93 81.84 -36.43
C MET A 1 10.39 80.54 -35.90
N GLY A 2 9.73 80.08 -34.86
CA GLY A 2 10.03 78.93 -34.08
C GLY A 2 9.60 77.63 -34.69
N GLY A 3 10.22 76.53 -34.32
CA GLY A 3 9.81 75.17 -34.60
C GLY A 3 10.00 74.33 -33.35
N GLN A 4 8.90 74.06 -32.65
CA GLN A 4 8.82 73.01 -31.64
C GLN A 4 8.86 71.65 -32.31
N ALA A 5 9.73 70.77 -31.90
CA ALA A 5 9.60 69.33 -32.14
C ALA A 5 10.36 68.57 -31.05
N GLY A 6 9.70 67.68 -30.35
CA GLY A 6 10.37 66.59 -29.60
C GLY A 6 9.91 66.27 -28.20
N SER A 7 8.65 65.90 -27.98
CA SER A 7 8.26 65.32 -26.67
C SER A 7 7.58 63.95 -26.75
N GLY A 8 7.57 63.29 -27.94
CA GLY A 8 6.82 62.02 -28.12
C GLY A 8 7.62 60.70 -27.86
N SER A 9 8.95 60.73 -27.74
CA SER A 9 9.77 59.49 -27.76
C SER A 9 10.03 58.87 -26.40
N LYS A 10 10.01 59.62 -25.34
CA LYS A 10 10.34 59.11 -23.97
C LYS A 10 9.17 58.33 -23.30
N ASP A 11 7.94 58.66 -23.65
CA ASP A 11 6.75 58.07 -23.03
C ASP A 11 6.40 56.66 -23.58
N THR A 12 6.71 56.41 -24.87
CA THR A 12 6.48 55.10 -25.50
C THR A 12 7.48 54.05 -25.05
N HIS A 13 8.72 54.42 -24.73
CA HIS A 13 9.73 53.51 -24.16
C HIS A 13 9.42 53.09 -22.75
N LYS A 14 8.95 54.01 -21.92
CA LYS A 14 8.55 53.74 -20.53
C LYS A 14 7.34 52.79 -20.46
N LYS A 15 6.33 52.99 -21.30
CA LYS A 15 5.15 52.09 -21.38
C LYS A 15 5.53 50.65 -21.90
N LYS A 16 6.45 50.52 -22.84
CA LYS A 16 6.91 49.20 -23.33
C LYS A 16 7.67 48.40 -22.25
N HIS A 17 8.52 49.05 -21.46
CA HIS A 17 9.25 48.41 -20.36
C HIS A 17 8.28 48.02 -19.21
N THR A 18 7.30 48.78 -18.88
CA THR A 18 6.30 48.48 -17.86
C THR A 18 5.47 47.27 -18.32
N LEU A 19 4.98 47.25 -19.55
CA LEU A 19 4.19 46.15 -20.11
C LEU A 19 5.00 44.82 -20.16
N ARG A 20 6.28 44.87 -20.54
CA ARG A 20 7.17 43.72 -20.54
C ARG A 20 7.41 43.16 -19.12
N ASN A 21 7.60 44.04 -18.16
CA ASN A 21 7.81 43.64 -16.75
C ASN A 21 6.54 43.03 -16.14
N VAL A 22 5.36 43.54 -16.48
CA VAL A 22 4.06 42.97 -16.06
C VAL A 22 3.83 41.60 -16.72
N LEU A 23 4.17 41.46 -18.03
CA LEU A 23 4.04 40.18 -18.75
C LEU A 23 4.97 39.07 -18.22
N ILE A 24 6.11 39.43 -17.64
CA ILE A 24 7.02 38.49 -16.99
C ILE A 24 6.62 38.24 -15.54
N ALA A 25 6.15 39.25 -14.82
CA ALA A 25 5.80 39.12 -13.41
C ALA A 25 4.59 38.19 -13.16
N ILE A 26 3.58 38.25 -14.04
CA ILE A 26 2.36 37.42 -13.90
C ILE A 26 2.66 35.90 -13.93
N PRO A 27 3.40 35.37 -14.92
CA PRO A 27 3.78 33.96 -14.92
C PRO A 27 4.64 33.56 -13.72
N CYS A 28 5.58 34.42 -13.29
CA CYS A 28 6.39 34.16 -12.09
C CYS A 28 5.56 34.07 -10.81
N VAL A 29 4.60 34.99 -10.63
CA VAL A 29 3.67 34.94 -9.48
C VAL A 29 2.79 33.71 -9.53
N LEU A 30 2.29 33.32 -10.70
CA LEU A 30 1.49 32.09 -10.88
C LEU A 30 2.31 30.82 -10.53
N VAL A 31 3.55 30.74 -10.99
CA VAL A 31 4.45 29.61 -10.65
C VAL A 31 4.74 29.58 -9.15
N LEU A 32 4.98 30.73 -8.52
CA LEU A 32 5.20 30.80 -7.08
C LEU A 32 3.94 30.40 -6.27
N LEU A 33 2.77 30.78 -6.74
CA LEU A 33 1.50 30.38 -6.12
C LEU A 33 1.27 28.85 -6.25
N ILE A 34 1.53 28.28 -7.42
CA ILE A 34 1.43 26.82 -7.64
C ILE A 34 2.42 26.07 -6.75
N LEU A 35 3.66 26.55 -6.67
CA LEU A 35 4.69 25.99 -5.78
C LEU A 35 4.28 26.10 -4.31
N ALA A 36 3.74 27.25 -3.88
CA ALA A 36 3.27 27.46 -2.51
C ALA A 36 2.10 26.52 -2.17
N ILE A 37 1.14 26.34 -3.09
CA ILE A 37 0.03 25.39 -2.93
C ILE A 37 0.57 23.96 -2.82
N PHE A 38 1.51 23.58 -3.70
CA PHE A 38 2.12 22.25 -3.67
C PHE A 38 2.89 21.98 -2.37
N ILE A 39 3.71 22.95 -1.92
CA ILE A 39 4.44 22.87 -0.65
C ILE A 39 3.46 22.77 0.53
N PHE A 40 2.39 23.58 0.52
CA PHE A 40 1.37 23.54 1.56
C PHE A 40 0.62 22.20 1.62
N GLN A 41 0.27 21.62 0.46
CA GLN A 41 -0.35 20.30 0.40
C GLN A 41 0.60 19.22 0.93
N LYS A 42 1.87 19.21 0.51
CA LYS A 42 2.88 18.26 1.02
C LYS A 42 3.15 18.44 2.50
N ALA A 43 3.24 19.66 3.00
CA ALA A 43 3.38 19.93 4.42
C ALA A 43 2.16 19.43 5.21
N ARG A 44 0.94 19.67 4.71
CA ARG A 44 -0.30 19.18 5.33
C ARG A 44 -0.33 17.66 5.43
N LEU A 45 0.09 16.95 4.37
CA LEU A 45 0.19 15.49 4.38
C LEU A 45 1.26 14.99 5.37
N ALA A 46 2.39 15.69 5.48
CA ALA A 46 3.45 15.36 6.44
C ALA A 46 3.02 15.55 7.90
N PHE A 47 2.10 16.50 8.20
CA PHE A 47 1.51 16.70 9.53
C PHE A 47 0.33 15.79 9.85
N GLY A 48 -0.07 14.93 8.90
CA GLY A 48 -1.21 14.03 9.03
C GLY A 48 -2.56 14.70 8.79
N PHE A 49 -3.62 13.93 8.92
CA PHE A 49 -5.00 14.39 8.81
C PHE A 49 -5.56 14.80 10.16
N PRO A 50 -6.61 15.65 10.21
CA PRO A 50 -7.24 16.02 11.46
C PRO A 50 -7.76 14.77 12.19
N LYS A 51 -7.62 14.78 13.51
CA LYS A 51 -8.23 13.75 14.37
C LYS A 51 -9.74 13.80 14.20
N LEU A 52 -10.36 12.64 14.06
CA LEU A 52 -11.81 12.54 14.00
C LEU A 52 -12.43 12.93 15.36
N ASN A 53 -13.23 13.98 15.34
CA ASN A 53 -14.02 14.44 16.48
C ASN A 53 -15.44 14.74 15.99
N GLY A 54 -16.41 13.91 16.41
CA GLY A 54 -17.81 13.99 15.95
C GLY A 54 -18.02 13.37 14.56
N GLU A 55 -19.04 13.81 13.85
CA GLU A 55 -19.45 13.23 12.57
C GLU A 55 -18.47 13.57 11.42
N PRO A 56 -17.96 12.54 10.70
CA PRO A 56 -17.07 12.76 9.56
C PRO A 56 -17.81 13.29 8.34
N LYS A 57 -17.13 14.15 7.57
CA LYS A 57 -17.66 14.67 6.30
C LYS A 57 -17.23 13.79 5.14
N ILE A 58 -18.14 13.56 4.20
CA ILE A 58 -17.86 12.83 2.95
C ILE A 58 -16.71 13.51 2.20
N GLY A 59 -15.78 12.69 1.69
CA GLY A 59 -14.61 13.11 0.92
C GLY A 59 -13.47 13.72 1.73
N GLN A 60 -13.61 13.87 3.06
CA GLN A 60 -12.56 14.39 3.93
C GLN A 60 -11.84 13.25 4.65
N TRP A 61 -10.50 13.31 4.67
CA TRP A 61 -9.67 12.41 5.44
C TRP A 61 -9.62 12.78 6.92
N TYR A 62 -9.61 11.75 7.78
CA TYR A 62 -9.44 11.84 9.22
C TYR A 62 -8.47 10.80 9.74
N SER A 63 -7.77 11.12 10.82
CA SER A 63 -7.02 10.16 11.63
C SER A 63 -7.86 9.71 12.83
N ILE A 64 -7.91 8.41 13.07
CA ILE A 64 -8.56 7.78 14.23
C ILE A 64 -7.47 7.15 15.07
N TYR A 65 -7.43 7.50 16.35
CA TYR A 65 -6.44 7.03 17.33
C TYR A 65 -7.12 6.09 18.32
N PRO A 66 -7.17 4.78 18.06
CA PRO A 66 -7.80 3.83 18.99
C PRO A 66 -6.99 3.72 20.27
N GLU A 67 -7.67 3.63 21.41
CA GLU A 67 -7.01 3.39 22.68
C GLU A 67 -6.34 2.01 22.68
N GLY A 68 -5.09 1.92 23.12
CA GLY A 68 -4.30 0.68 23.13
C GLY A 68 -3.55 0.38 21.84
N ALA A 69 -3.82 1.09 20.75
CA ALA A 69 -3.07 0.96 19.51
C ALA A 69 -1.67 1.59 19.64
N LYS A 70 -0.63 0.89 19.16
CA LYS A 70 0.76 1.36 19.23
C LYS A 70 1.61 0.82 18.09
N SER A 71 2.62 1.58 17.72
CA SER A 71 3.66 1.17 16.77
C SER A 71 4.70 0.25 17.43
N SER A 72 5.58 -0.37 16.64
CA SER A 72 6.59 -1.30 17.15
C SER A 72 7.58 -0.68 18.12
N ASP A 73 7.84 0.64 18.03
CA ASP A 73 8.69 1.41 18.94
C ASP A 73 7.95 1.93 20.19
N GLY A 74 6.67 1.56 20.36
CA GLY A 74 5.80 2.01 21.45
C GLY A 74 5.16 3.37 21.23
N SER A 75 5.43 4.06 20.11
CA SER A 75 4.80 5.34 19.78
C SER A 75 3.32 5.16 19.40
N GLU A 76 2.58 6.28 19.39
CA GLU A 76 1.17 6.32 19.05
C GLU A 76 0.94 5.81 17.62
N TRP A 77 -0.11 5.01 17.45
CA TRP A 77 -0.56 4.54 16.15
C TRP A 77 -1.93 5.12 15.82
N TYR A 78 -2.24 5.24 14.55
CA TYR A 78 -3.54 5.72 14.06
C TYR A 78 -3.96 5.00 12.79
N GLY A 79 -5.25 4.84 12.59
CA GLY A 79 -5.85 4.50 11.30
C GLY A 79 -6.33 5.73 10.55
N LEU A 80 -6.56 5.61 9.24
CA LEU A 80 -7.05 6.70 8.40
C LEU A 80 -8.39 6.35 7.79
N MET A 81 -9.31 7.31 7.77
CA MET A 81 -10.64 7.12 7.19
C MET A 81 -11.01 8.29 6.27
N ARG A 82 -11.60 7.96 5.12
CA ARG A 82 -12.33 8.90 4.26
C ARG A 82 -13.67 8.28 3.89
N LEU A 83 -14.77 8.87 4.32
CA LEU A 83 -16.10 8.45 3.87
C LEU A 83 -16.30 8.80 2.41
N GLY A 84 -16.77 7.83 1.65
CA GLY A 84 -17.24 8.01 0.28
C GLY A 84 -18.71 8.40 0.20
N SER A 85 -19.20 8.62 -1.02
CA SER A 85 -20.62 8.89 -1.29
C SER A 85 -21.39 7.66 -1.77
N SER A 86 -20.73 6.49 -1.90
CA SER A 86 -21.33 5.22 -2.29
C SER A 86 -21.40 4.23 -1.12
N ASP A 87 -22.24 3.21 -1.24
CA ASP A 87 -22.38 2.12 -0.26
C ASP A 87 -21.30 1.03 -0.46
N LYS A 88 -20.06 1.45 -0.76
CA LYS A 88 -18.93 0.59 -1.06
C LYS A 88 -17.74 0.96 -0.20
N VAL A 89 -17.00 -0.05 0.25
CA VAL A 89 -15.89 0.13 1.19
C VAL A 89 -14.62 -0.53 0.69
N ILE A 90 -13.49 0.14 0.94
CA ILE A 90 -12.15 -0.42 0.82
C ILE A 90 -11.55 -0.51 2.21
N VAL A 91 -11.03 -1.66 2.58
CA VAL A 91 -10.08 -1.82 3.68
C VAL A 91 -8.70 -1.97 3.06
N TYR A 92 -7.80 -1.03 3.35
CA TYR A 92 -6.52 -0.88 2.68
C TYR A 92 -5.36 -0.97 3.66
N PHE A 93 -4.55 -2.02 3.53
CA PHE A 93 -3.37 -2.24 4.35
C PHE A 93 -2.12 -1.70 3.67
N PHE A 94 -1.37 -0.84 4.36
CA PHE A 94 -0.09 -0.35 3.86
C PHE A 94 1.02 -1.36 4.07
N GLY A 95 2.04 -1.30 3.21
CA GLY A 95 3.27 -2.05 3.35
C GLY A 95 4.33 -1.31 4.14
N GLY A 96 5.46 -2.02 4.41
CA GLY A 96 6.57 -1.44 5.15
C GLY A 96 7.55 -2.48 5.71
N GLY A 97 7.71 -3.63 5.05
CA GLY A 97 8.71 -4.66 5.42
C GLY A 97 8.27 -5.60 6.54
N VAL A 98 9.23 -6.31 7.15
CA VAL A 98 8.93 -7.34 8.17
C VAL A 98 10.09 -7.56 9.15
N SER A 99 9.77 -7.95 10.38
CA SER A 99 10.69 -8.43 11.41
C SER A 99 10.40 -9.90 11.68
N ILE A 100 11.40 -10.77 11.49
CA ILE A 100 11.27 -12.23 11.58
C ILE A 100 12.23 -12.87 12.58
N ASP A 101 13.15 -12.09 13.12
CA ASP A 101 14.18 -12.54 14.06
C ASP A 101 14.76 -11.36 14.85
N GLU A 102 15.74 -11.65 15.76
CA GLU A 102 16.39 -10.65 16.58
C GLU A 102 17.18 -9.63 15.74
N TYR A 103 17.81 -10.05 14.65
CA TYR A 103 18.59 -9.16 13.80
C TYR A 103 17.68 -8.16 13.08
N THR A 104 16.59 -8.62 12.48
CA THR A 104 15.62 -7.75 11.81
C THR A 104 14.93 -6.82 12.81
N ALA A 105 14.64 -7.28 14.04
CA ALA A 105 14.08 -6.46 15.11
C ALA A 105 15.02 -5.30 15.49
N ALA A 106 16.34 -5.57 15.53
CA ALA A 106 17.35 -4.57 15.85
C ALA A 106 17.62 -3.56 14.72
N HIS A 107 17.22 -3.88 13.47
CA HIS A 107 17.53 -3.08 12.28
C HIS A 107 16.28 -2.55 11.54
N PRO A 108 15.36 -1.81 12.22
CA PRO A 108 14.10 -1.39 11.61
C PRO A 108 14.29 -0.59 10.32
N LYS A 109 15.29 0.29 10.24
CA LYS A 109 15.57 1.12 9.05
C LYS A 109 15.83 0.31 7.78
N SER A 110 16.28 -0.94 7.92
CA SER A 110 16.61 -1.83 6.80
C SER A 110 15.51 -2.82 6.51
N PHE A 111 14.69 -3.17 7.50
CA PHE A 111 13.77 -4.30 7.39
C PHE A 111 12.30 -3.95 7.55
N TYR A 112 11.93 -2.94 8.34
CA TYR A 112 10.53 -2.59 8.49
C TYR A 112 10.32 -1.14 8.96
N THR A 113 9.12 -0.64 8.76
CA THR A 113 8.70 0.67 9.27
C THR A 113 8.32 0.54 10.75
N ALA A 114 9.03 1.26 11.64
CA ALA A 114 8.87 1.11 13.09
C ALA A 114 7.80 2.01 13.73
N ASN A 115 7.32 3.04 13.01
CA ASN A 115 6.26 3.91 13.50
C ASN A 115 5.37 4.41 12.36
N ALA A 116 4.17 4.88 12.70
CA ALA A 116 3.17 5.33 11.72
C ALA A 116 3.38 6.78 11.24
N ASN A 117 4.48 7.44 11.64
CA ASN A 117 4.73 8.84 11.28
C ASN A 117 4.77 9.06 9.76
N ASN A 118 4.16 10.14 9.31
CA ASN A 118 4.14 10.59 7.91
C ASN A 118 3.47 9.62 6.89
N GLN A 119 2.86 8.54 7.31
CA GLN A 119 2.23 7.60 6.37
C GLN A 119 0.98 8.15 5.67
N ALA A 120 0.37 9.21 6.19
CA ALA A 120 -0.73 9.93 5.52
C ALA A 120 -0.35 10.40 4.10
N VAL A 121 0.94 10.61 3.79
CA VAL A 121 1.40 10.97 2.44
C VAL A 121 1.11 9.88 1.40
N LEU A 122 1.05 8.62 1.81
CA LEU A 122 0.76 7.49 0.92
C LEU A 122 -0.69 7.47 0.43
N THR A 123 -1.59 8.27 1.02
CA THR A 123 -2.98 8.41 0.55
C THR A 123 -3.13 9.39 -0.62
N ASP A 124 -2.06 10.08 -1.04
CA ASP A 124 -2.10 11.09 -2.13
C ASP A 124 -2.09 10.44 -3.53
N GLY A 125 -1.87 9.14 -3.63
CA GLY A 125 -1.74 8.41 -4.89
C GLY A 125 -2.50 7.08 -4.94
N GLY A 126 -2.38 6.39 -6.07
CA GLY A 126 -2.94 5.08 -6.28
C GLY A 126 -4.44 5.01 -6.01
N ILE A 127 -4.87 3.91 -5.41
CA ILE A 127 -6.27 3.64 -5.10
C ILE A 127 -6.90 4.67 -4.15
N SER A 128 -6.12 5.34 -3.32
CA SER A 128 -6.58 6.38 -2.38
C SER A 128 -6.77 7.75 -3.02
N SER A 129 -6.28 7.95 -4.24
CA SER A 129 -6.35 9.22 -4.98
C SER A 129 -7.79 9.72 -5.12
N GLY A 130 -7.98 11.03 -5.00
CA GLY A 130 -9.25 11.71 -5.31
C GLY A 130 -9.41 12.07 -6.80
N GLY A 131 -8.47 11.66 -7.67
CA GLY A 131 -8.49 11.97 -9.11
C GLY A 131 -9.70 11.40 -9.84
N LYS A 132 -10.09 12.04 -10.94
CA LYS A 132 -11.27 11.61 -11.73
C LYS A 132 -11.05 10.26 -12.43
N GLU A 133 -9.82 9.89 -12.68
CA GLU A 133 -9.39 8.62 -13.26
C GLU A 133 -9.55 7.45 -12.28
N ASN A 134 -9.67 7.72 -10.97
CA ASN A 134 -9.84 6.69 -9.97
C ASN A 134 -11.31 6.22 -9.92
N LEU A 135 -11.55 4.98 -10.33
CA LEU A 135 -12.87 4.35 -10.30
C LEU A 135 -13.39 4.12 -8.87
N PHE A 136 -12.50 4.16 -7.88
CA PHE A 136 -12.78 3.96 -6.46
C PHE A 136 -12.90 5.27 -5.66
N ARG A 137 -12.80 6.44 -6.30
CA ARG A 137 -12.75 7.74 -5.61
C ARG A 137 -13.97 8.03 -4.70
N ASP A 138 -15.13 7.47 -5.06
CA ASP A 138 -16.39 7.68 -4.36
C ASP A 138 -16.67 6.61 -3.28
N TRP A 139 -15.74 5.67 -3.07
CA TRP A 139 -15.82 4.63 -2.04
C TRP A 139 -15.35 5.16 -0.69
N THR A 140 -15.90 4.61 0.38
CA THR A 140 -15.31 4.76 1.71
C THR A 140 -13.98 4.01 1.76
N ILE A 141 -12.94 4.64 2.31
CA ILE A 141 -11.61 4.03 2.42
C ILE A 141 -11.20 4.03 3.89
N LEU A 142 -10.92 2.85 4.41
CA LEU A 142 -10.38 2.59 5.73
C LEU A 142 -8.94 2.11 5.56
N VAL A 143 -7.96 2.91 5.99
CA VAL A 143 -6.53 2.60 5.81
C VAL A 143 -5.91 2.20 7.13
N CYS A 144 -5.17 1.09 7.10
CA CYS A 144 -4.32 0.63 8.19
C CYS A 144 -2.85 0.95 7.86
N PRO A 145 -2.29 2.05 8.38
CA PRO A 145 -0.86 2.33 8.26
C PRO A 145 -0.02 1.23 8.91
N TYR A 146 1.14 0.93 8.33
CA TYR A 146 2.01 -0.12 8.81
C TYR A 146 3.14 0.39 9.69
N SER A 147 3.34 -0.25 10.84
CA SER A 147 4.44 0.12 11.74
C SER A 147 4.76 -0.94 12.80
N THR A 148 4.48 -2.20 12.53
CA THR A 148 4.54 -3.25 13.56
C THR A 148 5.45 -4.43 13.22
N GLY A 149 5.96 -4.53 11.98
CA GLY A 149 6.91 -5.55 11.57
C GLY A 149 6.35 -6.99 11.50
N ASP A 150 5.02 -7.16 11.42
CA ASP A 150 4.31 -8.41 11.65
C ASP A 150 3.20 -8.71 10.62
N PHE A 151 3.28 -8.10 9.45
CA PHE A 151 2.23 -8.19 8.42
C PHE A 151 0.82 -7.90 8.96
N HIS A 152 0.70 -6.95 9.89
CA HIS A 152 -0.56 -6.58 10.58
C HIS A 152 -1.23 -7.69 11.37
N THR A 153 -0.52 -8.76 11.77
CA THR A 153 -1.14 -9.93 12.41
C THR A 153 -0.75 -10.13 13.87
N GLY A 154 0.26 -9.42 14.38
CA GLY A 154 0.78 -9.66 15.72
C GLY A 154 -0.07 -9.07 16.85
N THR A 155 0.05 -9.69 18.03
CA THR A 155 -0.58 -9.24 19.28
C THR A 155 0.39 -9.21 20.45
N GLY A 156 1.69 -9.45 20.23
CA GLY A 156 2.68 -9.71 21.28
C GLY A 156 3.84 -8.73 21.35
N GLU A 157 4.70 -9.01 22.31
CA GLU A 157 5.93 -8.28 22.57
C GLU A 157 7.12 -9.21 22.29
N TYR A 158 8.09 -8.73 21.50
CA TYR A 158 9.29 -9.48 21.19
C TYR A 158 10.52 -8.78 21.82
N PRO A 159 11.10 -9.36 22.88
CA PRO A 159 12.33 -8.84 23.48
C PRO A 159 13.53 -9.13 22.55
N TYR A 160 14.38 -8.12 22.36
CA TYR A 160 15.60 -8.26 21.56
C TYR A 160 16.73 -7.42 22.13
N THR A 161 17.98 -7.70 21.69
CA THR A 161 19.16 -6.93 22.05
C THR A 161 19.59 -6.07 20.86
N ASP A 162 19.74 -4.76 21.05
CA ASP A 162 20.25 -3.88 20.00
C ASP A 162 21.76 -4.02 19.81
N ASP A 163 22.32 -3.46 18.72
CA ASP A 163 23.76 -3.51 18.41
C ASP A 163 24.67 -2.91 19.49
N SER A 164 24.12 -2.12 20.40
CA SER A 164 24.82 -1.53 21.53
C SER A 164 24.75 -2.40 22.79
N GLY A 165 24.08 -3.57 22.72
CA GLY A 165 23.91 -4.48 23.85
C GLY A 165 22.78 -4.11 24.80
N ASN A 166 21.88 -3.18 24.43
CA ASN A 166 20.75 -2.79 25.26
C ASN A 166 19.55 -3.71 24.99
N GLN A 167 18.88 -4.12 26.08
CA GLN A 167 17.60 -4.83 25.99
C GLN A 167 16.50 -3.89 25.50
N LYS A 168 15.76 -4.29 24.49
CA LYS A 168 14.66 -3.57 23.86
C LYS A 168 13.44 -4.49 23.74
N VAL A 169 12.31 -3.89 23.45
CA VAL A 169 11.07 -4.60 23.13
C VAL A 169 10.51 -4.05 21.83
N LEU A 170 10.20 -4.94 20.90
CA LEU A 170 9.44 -4.65 19.71
C LEU A 170 7.98 -5.03 19.98
N TYR A 171 7.05 -4.11 19.72
CA TYR A 171 5.62 -4.35 19.87
C TYR A 171 5.05 -4.82 18.53
N HIS A 172 4.83 -6.13 18.41
CA HIS A 172 4.04 -6.72 17.33
C HIS A 172 2.55 -6.54 17.63
N ASN A 173 2.00 -5.41 17.25
CA ASN A 173 0.66 -4.98 17.65
C ASN A 173 -0.29 -4.84 16.43
N GLY A 174 0.08 -5.43 15.30
CA GLY A 174 -0.60 -5.22 14.02
C GLY A 174 -2.06 -5.63 14.01
N TYR A 175 -2.37 -6.83 14.54
CA TYR A 175 -3.74 -7.32 14.65
C TYR A 175 -4.60 -6.48 15.60
N LEU A 176 -4.03 -6.09 16.75
CA LEU A 176 -4.72 -5.23 17.71
C LEU A 176 -5.01 -3.85 17.12
N ASN A 177 -4.02 -3.24 16.47
CA ASN A 177 -4.18 -1.94 15.80
C ASN A 177 -5.30 -1.97 14.76
N TYR A 178 -5.25 -2.94 13.86
CA TYR A 178 -6.24 -3.15 12.82
C TYR A 178 -7.64 -3.35 13.41
N SER A 179 -7.78 -4.27 14.38
CA SER A 179 -9.05 -4.59 15.01
C SER A 179 -9.67 -3.39 15.73
N LEU A 180 -8.89 -2.73 16.59
CA LEU A 180 -9.34 -1.55 17.33
C LEU A 180 -9.71 -0.39 16.39
N PHE A 181 -8.96 -0.21 15.30
CA PHE A 181 -9.27 0.80 14.31
C PHE A 181 -10.59 0.51 13.59
N LEU A 182 -10.81 -0.72 13.13
CA LEU A 182 -12.08 -1.07 12.49
C LEU A 182 -13.26 -0.93 13.45
N ASP A 183 -13.12 -1.33 14.73
CA ASP A 183 -14.17 -1.17 15.73
C ASP A 183 -14.60 0.30 15.89
N GLU A 184 -13.65 1.24 15.82
CA GLU A 184 -13.94 2.67 15.84
C GLU A 184 -14.49 3.20 14.51
N ALA A 185 -13.89 2.83 13.38
CA ALA A 185 -14.27 3.32 12.05
C ALA A 185 -15.67 2.86 11.63
N LEU A 186 -16.03 1.61 11.96
CA LEU A 186 -17.33 1.01 11.60
C LEU A 186 -18.53 1.71 12.26
N LYS A 187 -18.33 2.51 13.31
CA LYS A 187 -19.39 3.35 13.90
C LYS A 187 -19.94 4.39 12.91
N TYR A 188 -19.14 4.73 11.88
CA TYR A 188 -19.44 5.75 10.87
C TYR A 188 -19.71 5.18 9.48
N VAL A 189 -19.44 3.89 9.29
CA VAL A 189 -19.68 3.19 8.01
C VAL A 189 -21.07 2.56 8.09
N GLY A 190 -21.89 2.82 7.07
CA GLY A 190 -23.22 2.22 6.96
C GLY A 190 -23.15 0.70 6.71
N ALA A 191 -24.17 0.15 6.08
CA ALA A 191 -24.23 -1.26 5.70
C ALA A 191 -23.81 -1.39 4.20
N PRO A 192 -22.51 -1.51 3.88
CA PRO A 192 -22.05 -1.61 2.50
C PRO A 192 -22.47 -2.94 1.89
N ASP A 193 -22.74 -2.93 0.58
CA ASP A 193 -23.02 -4.16 -0.19
C ASP A 193 -21.76 -4.73 -0.87
N THR A 194 -20.74 -3.87 -1.07
CA THR A 194 -19.51 -4.20 -1.79
C THR A 194 -18.29 -3.84 -0.95
N LEU A 195 -17.36 -4.80 -0.83
CA LEU A 195 -16.12 -4.67 -0.09
C LEU A 195 -14.92 -5.04 -0.98
N LEU A 196 -13.91 -4.18 -0.99
CA LEU A 196 -12.59 -4.50 -1.49
C LEU A 196 -11.61 -4.54 -0.31
N VAL A 197 -10.95 -5.67 -0.11
CA VAL A 197 -9.82 -5.80 0.82
C VAL A 197 -8.55 -5.80 0.00
N THR A 198 -7.68 -4.81 0.20
CA THR A 198 -6.47 -4.68 -0.60
C THR A 198 -5.30 -4.15 0.21
N GLY A 199 -4.10 -4.31 -0.32
CA GLY A 199 -2.87 -3.87 0.33
C GLY A 199 -1.66 -4.18 -0.53
N PHE A 200 -0.55 -3.52 -0.26
CA PHE A 200 0.69 -3.68 -1.00
C PHE A 200 1.85 -4.10 -0.10
N SER A 201 2.78 -4.92 -0.61
CA SER A 201 3.96 -5.37 0.15
C SER A 201 3.53 -6.06 1.46
N ALA A 202 4.06 -5.66 2.62
CA ALA A 202 3.60 -6.14 3.93
C ALA A 202 2.06 -6.06 4.10
N GLY A 203 1.42 -5.06 3.49
CA GLY A 203 -0.04 -4.94 3.46
C GLY A 203 -0.73 -5.97 2.57
N GLY A 204 -0.09 -6.41 1.48
CA GLY A 204 -0.59 -7.52 0.67
C GLY A 204 -0.49 -8.86 1.40
N PHE A 205 0.60 -9.10 2.17
CA PHE A 205 0.65 -10.23 3.11
C PHE A 205 -0.49 -10.14 4.13
N ALA A 206 -0.74 -8.95 4.71
CA ALA A 206 -1.87 -8.74 5.62
C ALA A 206 -3.20 -9.10 4.97
N VAL A 207 -3.42 -8.69 3.72
CA VAL A 207 -4.65 -9.01 2.98
C VAL A 207 -4.85 -10.52 2.88
N SER A 208 -3.83 -11.28 2.51
CA SER A 208 -3.93 -12.74 2.43
C SER A 208 -4.26 -13.37 3.80
N LEU A 209 -3.64 -12.85 4.87
CA LEU A 209 -3.77 -13.38 6.23
C LEU A 209 -5.07 -12.95 6.93
N LEU A 210 -5.62 -11.76 6.62
CA LEU A 210 -6.73 -11.15 7.37
C LEU A 210 -8.04 -11.03 6.58
N ALA A 211 -8.05 -11.34 5.26
CA ALA A 211 -9.24 -11.12 4.44
C ALA A 211 -10.51 -11.76 5.00
N ASP A 212 -10.41 -12.96 5.54
CA ASP A 212 -11.56 -13.66 6.14
C ASP A 212 -12.11 -12.92 7.37
N ASP A 213 -11.23 -12.45 8.26
CA ASP A 213 -11.60 -11.66 9.43
C ASP A 213 -12.21 -10.31 9.02
N VAL A 214 -11.57 -9.61 8.06
CA VAL A 214 -12.11 -8.34 7.52
C VAL A 214 -13.50 -8.53 6.96
N ILE A 215 -13.71 -9.51 6.07
CA ILE A 215 -15.02 -9.76 5.44
C ILE A 215 -16.08 -10.07 6.52
N SER A 216 -15.71 -10.81 7.57
CA SER A 216 -16.62 -11.17 8.66
C SER A 216 -17.11 -9.97 9.47
N ARG A 217 -16.36 -8.85 9.47
CA ARG A 217 -16.76 -7.58 10.11
C ARG A 217 -17.78 -6.76 9.31
N PHE A 218 -18.08 -7.17 8.08
CA PHE A 218 -19.05 -6.51 7.19
C PHE A 218 -20.20 -7.46 6.82
N PRO A 219 -21.10 -7.77 7.73
CA PRO A 219 -22.14 -8.81 7.52
C PRO A 219 -23.15 -8.47 6.43
N SER A 220 -23.25 -7.22 5.98
CA SER A 220 -24.12 -6.78 4.86
C SER A 220 -23.50 -7.02 3.49
N VAL A 221 -22.19 -7.29 3.41
CA VAL A 221 -21.49 -7.45 2.15
C VAL A 221 -21.89 -8.74 1.45
N SER A 222 -22.34 -8.60 0.21
CA SER A 222 -22.66 -9.70 -0.70
C SER A 222 -21.69 -9.79 -1.89
N ASN A 223 -20.84 -8.76 -2.07
CA ASN A 223 -19.84 -8.67 -3.12
C ASN A 223 -18.46 -8.34 -2.52
N ALA A 224 -17.67 -9.37 -2.25
CA ALA A 224 -16.34 -9.25 -1.70
C ALA A 224 -15.27 -9.51 -2.77
N THR A 225 -14.26 -8.64 -2.83
CA THR A 225 -13.05 -8.81 -3.66
C THR A 225 -11.83 -8.63 -2.77
N VAL A 226 -10.85 -9.50 -2.94
CA VAL A 226 -9.56 -9.49 -2.24
C VAL A 226 -8.47 -9.30 -3.28
N ALA A 227 -7.64 -8.27 -3.15
CA ALA A 227 -6.58 -7.95 -4.11
C ALA A 227 -5.24 -7.77 -3.38
N VAL A 228 -4.29 -8.64 -3.65
CA VAL A 228 -2.96 -8.71 -3.03
C VAL A 228 -1.91 -8.18 -4.00
N ASP A 229 -1.21 -7.10 -3.63
CA ASP A 229 -0.14 -6.48 -4.43
C ASP A 229 1.24 -6.81 -3.85
N SER A 230 2.08 -7.44 -4.68
CA SER A 230 3.53 -7.63 -4.45
C SER A 230 3.87 -8.29 -3.11
N SER A 231 3.41 -9.53 -2.91
CA SER A 231 3.56 -10.25 -1.64
C SER A 231 3.95 -11.71 -1.89
N LEU A 232 5.26 -11.96 -1.93
CA LEU A 232 5.86 -13.29 -2.02
C LEU A 232 7.19 -13.31 -1.28
N LEU A 233 7.26 -14.10 -0.21
CA LEU A 233 8.48 -14.48 0.50
C LEU A 233 8.33 -15.93 0.93
N LEU A 234 9.33 -16.76 0.65
CA LEU A 234 9.35 -18.18 1.00
C LEU A 234 10.25 -18.39 2.23
N MET A 235 9.72 -19.07 3.25
CA MET A 235 10.47 -19.39 4.47
C MET A 235 9.81 -20.56 5.20
N ASP A 236 10.56 -21.62 5.48
CA ASP A 236 10.05 -22.87 6.08
C ASP A 236 9.39 -22.71 7.45
N ASN A 237 9.74 -21.66 8.20
CA ASN A 237 9.30 -21.47 9.57
C ASN A 237 8.28 -20.32 9.75
N TRP A 238 7.47 -19.99 8.76
CA TRP A 238 6.42 -18.95 8.87
C TRP A 238 5.45 -19.21 10.03
N HIS A 239 5.06 -20.47 10.24
CA HIS A 239 4.24 -20.83 11.39
C HIS A 239 4.87 -20.40 12.72
N ASP A 240 6.16 -20.71 12.93
CA ASP A 240 6.85 -20.38 14.18
C ASP A 240 7.04 -18.88 14.35
N VAL A 241 7.31 -18.15 13.27
CA VAL A 241 7.41 -16.69 13.31
C VAL A 241 6.05 -16.07 13.67
N ALA A 242 4.97 -16.50 13.05
CA ALA A 242 3.63 -16.00 13.35
C ALA A 242 3.20 -16.34 14.80
N ALA A 243 3.43 -17.58 15.25
CA ALA A 243 3.00 -18.03 16.56
C ALA A 243 3.90 -17.50 17.71
N ASN A 244 5.23 -17.50 17.54
CA ASN A 244 6.17 -17.31 18.64
C ASN A 244 6.89 -15.95 18.64
N ILE A 245 6.96 -15.25 17.49
CA ILE A 245 7.57 -13.92 17.39
C ILE A 245 6.50 -12.84 17.36
N TRP A 246 5.54 -12.95 16.45
CA TRP A 246 4.44 -11.99 16.32
C TRP A 246 3.31 -12.22 17.33
N HIS A 247 3.18 -13.45 17.84
CA HIS A 247 2.03 -13.89 18.66
C HIS A 247 0.71 -13.62 17.94
N SER A 248 0.67 -13.96 16.66
CA SER A 248 -0.57 -13.85 15.86
C SER A 248 -1.68 -14.73 16.44
N PRO A 249 -2.96 -14.38 16.24
CA PRO A 249 -4.07 -15.26 16.60
C PRO A 249 -3.88 -16.68 16.03
N GLU A 250 -4.27 -17.70 16.81
CA GLU A 250 -4.07 -19.12 16.47
C GLU A 250 -4.71 -19.46 15.11
N GLU A 251 -5.86 -18.88 14.78
CA GLU A 251 -6.52 -19.08 13.50
C GLU A 251 -5.70 -18.60 12.30
N ILE A 252 -4.71 -17.72 12.53
CA ILE A 252 -3.79 -17.25 11.48
C ILE A 252 -2.59 -18.18 11.41
N SER A 253 -1.91 -18.49 12.52
CA SER A 253 -0.70 -19.31 12.51
C SER A 253 -0.98 -20.76 12.11
N GLU A 254 -2.06 -21.36 12.58
CA GLU A 254 -2.42 -22.77 12.32
C GLU A 254 -2.68 -23.11 10.84
N ARG A 255 -2.96 -22.12 9.99
CA ARG A 255 -3.14 -22.34 8.55
C ARG A 255 -1.86 -22.26 7.72
N LEU A 256 -0.73 -21.90 8.35
CA LEU A 256 0.56 -21.74 7.67
C LEU A 256 1.31 -23.09 7.66
N HIS A 257 1.14 -23.84 6.58
CA HIS A 257 1.61 -25.23 6.48
C HIS A 257 2.82 -25.39 5.56
N THR A 258 3.06 -24.41 4.67
CA THR A 258 4.15 -24.45 3.69
C THR A 258 5.12 -23.29 3.92
N ASP A 259 6.10 -23.17 3.06
CA ASP A 259 7.02 -22.03 2.99
C ASP A 259 6.38 -20.75 2.41
N ASN A 260 5.13 -20.84 1.88
CA ASN A 260 4.43 -19.75 1.21
C ASN A 260 3.13 -19.35 1.93
N ILE A 261 3.24 -18.40 2.87
CA ILE A 261 2.11 -17.96 3.68
C ILE A 261 0.96 -17.31 2.89
N VAL A 262 1.26 -16.74 1.73
CA VAL A 262 0.22 -16.11 0.88
C VAL A 262 -0.57 -17.19 0.16
N LEU A 263 0.11 -18.20 -0.41
CA LEU A 263 -0.54 -19.34 -1.05
C LEU A 263 -1.43 -20.10 -0.05
N ASP A 264 -0.90 -20.45 1.13
CA ASP A 264 -1.64 -21.13 2.19
C ASP A 264 -2.90 -20.35 2.59
N SER A 265 -2.74 -19.04 2.83
CA SER A 265 -3.83 -18.20 3.33
C SER A 265 -4.91 -17.93 2.28
N LEU A 266 -4.53 -17.69 1.02
CA LEU A 266 -5.50 -17.47 -0.06
C LEU A 266 -6.23 -18.77 -0.43
N THR A 267 -5.55 -19.92 -0.38
CA THR A 267 -6.18 -21.23 -0.54
C THR A 267 -7.22 -21.47 0.56
N ALA A 268 -6.84 -21.27 1.83
CA ALA A 268 -7.76 -21.40 2.95
C ALA A 268 -8.97 -20.43 2.87
N LEU A 269 -8.76 -19.21 2.38
CA LEU A 269 -9.83 -18.25 2.13
C LEU A 269 -10.80 -18.76 1.05
N SER A 270 -10.26 -19.28 -0.06
CA SER A 270 -11.05 -19.86 -1.15
C SER A 270 -11.86 -21.06 -0.68
N ASP A 271 -11.25 -21.98 0.06
CA ASP A 271 -11.91 -23.16 0.62
C ASP A 271 -13.07 -22.79 1.55
N LYS A 272 -12.86 -21.76 2.38
CA LYS A 272 -13.86 -21.32 3.37
C LYS A 272 -15.01 -20.55 2.74
N ARG A 273 -14.75 -19.70 1.75
CA ARG A 273 -15.75 -18.76 1.21
C ARG A 273 -16.27 -19.11 -0.19
N GLY A 274 -15.55 -19.96 -0.91
CA GLY A 274 -15.92 -20.37 -2.28
C GLY A 274 -16.18 -19.17 -3.19
N ASP A 275 -17.21 -19.23 -3.99
CA ASP A 275 -17.58 -18.20 -4.96
C ASP A 275 -18.10 -16.87 -4.35
N SER A 276 -18.23 -16.79 -3.01
CA SER A 276 -18.62 -15.55 -2.34
C SER A 276 -17.51 -14.50 -2.26
N VAL A 277 -16.27 -14.86 -2.62
CA VAL A 277 -15.11 -13.99 -2.68
C VAL A 277 -14.37 -14.11 -3.99
N LYS A 278 -13.98 -12.99 -4.59
CA LYS A 278 -13.09 -12.92 -5.73
C LYS A 278 -11.68 -12.68 -5.24
N ILE A 279 -10.72 -13.47 -5.69
CA ILE A 279 -9.33 -13.41 -5.24
C ILE A 279 -8.45 -12.98 -6.41
N LEU A 280 -7.67 -11.92 -6.18
CA LEU A 280 -6.77 -11.30 -7.12
C LEU A 280 -5.36 -11.25 -6.54
N PHE A 281 -4.37 -11.53 -7.36
CA PHE A 281 -2.96 -11.42 -7.00
C PHE A 281 -2.20 -10.70 -8.11
N ASP A 282 -1.45 -9.67 -7.76
CA ASP A 282 -0.55 -9.01 -8.68
C ASP A 282 0.87 -8.90 -8.12
N CYS A 283 1.85 -8.96 -9.03
CA CYS A 283 3.25 -8.76 -8.69
C CYS A 283 4.06 -8.37 -9.92
N SER A 284 5.11 -7.60 -9.74
CA SER A 284 6.07 -7.41 -10.82
C SER A 284 6.95 -8.64 -11.00
N VAL A 285 7.29 -8.94 -12.26
CA VAL A 285 7.91 -10.23 -12.65
C VAL A 285 9.26 -10.51 -11.99
N ARG A 286 10.02 -9.46 -11.62
CA ARG A 286 11.36 -9.53 -11.01
C ARG A 286 11.49 -8.50 -9.88
N ASP A 287 10.53 -8.46 -8.98
CA ASP A 287 10.42 -7.48 -7.90
C ASP A 287 11.72 -7.34 -7.08
N GLY A 288 12.34 -6.18 -7.16
CA GLY A 288 13.66 -5.95 -6.56
C GLY A 288 13.66 -5.86 -5.04
N GLU A 289 12.57 -5.40 -4.41
CA GLU A 289 12.48 -5.38 -2.94
C GLU A 289 12.21 -6.77 -2.39
N LEU A 290 11.30 -7.52 -2.97
CA LEU A 290 11.02 -8.89 -2.53
C LEU A 290 12.21 -9.81 -2.79
N ALA A 291 12.90 -9.68 -3.93
CA ALA A 291 14.14 -10.41 -4.21
C ALA A 291 15.23 -10.13 -3.17
N LYS A 292 15.34 -8.88 -2.72
CA LYS A 292 16.28 -8.46 -1.66
C LYS A 292 15.94 -9.09 -0.31
N TYR A 293 14.65 -9.09 0.08
CA TYR A 293 14.19 -9.74 1.31
C TYR A 293 14.36 -11.25 1.25
N GLN A 294 14.03 -11.88 0.12
CA GLN A 294 14.24 -13.31 -0.08
C GLN A 294 15.72 -13.68 0.05
N SER A 295 16.63 -12.88 -0.54
CA SER A 295 18.07 -13.08 -0.38
C SER A 295 18.50 -13.05 1.10
N TYR A 296 17.92 -12.16 1.92
CA TYR A 296 18.18 -12.15 3.35
C TYR A 296 17.67 -13.42 4.05
N ILE A 297 16.47 -13.87 3.74
CA ILE A 297 15.89 -15.09 4.30
C ILE A 297 16.78 -16.31 3.96
N ASP A 298 17.22 -16.42 2.71
CA ASP A 298 17.99 -17.56 2.22
C ASP A 298 19.45 -17.58 2.70
N THR A 299 20.07 -16.41 2.86
CA THR A 299 21.52 -16.28 3.03
C THR A 299 21.98 -15.44 4.21
N GLY A 300 21.08 -14.72 4.86
CA GLY A 300 21.40 -13.69 5.87
C GLY A 300 21.94 -12.38 5.29
N ILE A 301 21.97 -12.23 3.95
CA ILE A 301 22.52 -11.04 3.28
C ILE A 301 21.44 -10.44 2.37
N SER A 302 21.06 -9.19 2.66
CA SER A 302 20.16 -8.42 1.80
C SER A 302 20.88 -8.03 0.49
N ASN A 303 20.52 -8.65 -0.63
CA ASN A 303 21.08 -8.38 -1.94
C ASN A 303 19.99 -8.30 -3.01
N ALA A 304 20.14 -7.37 -3.96
CA ALA A 304 19.24 -7.18 -5.09
C ALA A 304 20.07 -7.03 -6.38
N ASN A 305 20.12 -8.10 -7.17
CA ASN A 305 20.86 -8.16 -8.43
C ASN A 305 20.13 -9.10 -9.42
N ALA A 306 20.73 -9.33 -10.60
CA ALA A 306 20.14 -10.18 -11.63
C ALA A 306 19.87 -11.62 -11.14
N GLU A 307 20.79 -12.20 -10.39
CA GLU A 307 20.68 -13.58 -9.86
C GLU A 307 19.52 -13.72 -8.87
N THR A 308 19.40 -12.77 -7.91
CA THR A 308 18.26 -12.77 -6.98
C THR A 308 16.94 -12.52 -7.70
N GLY A 309 16.96 -11.73 -8.80
CA GLY A 309 15.81 -11.57 -9.68
C GLY A 309 15.39 -12.84 -10.40
N ASP A 310 16.35 -13.66 -10.87
CA ASP A 310 16.07 -14.96 -11.51
C ASP A 310 15.43 -15.94 -10.52
N VAL A 311 15.94 -15.99 -9.29
CA VAL A 311 15.36 -16.81 -8.20
C VAL A 311 13.94 -16.32 -7.88
N PHE A 312 13.75 -15.02 -7.71
CA PHE A 312 12.42 -14.48 -7.42
C PHE A 312 11.40 -14.77 -8.52
N GLN A 313 11.78 -14.59 -9.79
CA GLN A 313 10.92 -14.89 -10.95
C GLN A 313 10.51 -16.37 -10.98
N THR A 314 11.43 -17.27 -10.67
CA THR A 314 11.16 -18.71 -10.59
C THR A 314 10.15 -19.01 -9.47
N ASN A 315 10.36 -18.44 -8.29
CA ASN A 315 9.46 -18.59 -7.15
C ASN A 315 8.08 -17.99 -7.42
N LEU A 316 8.03 -16.83 -8.08
CA LEU A 316 6.77 -16.17 -8.46
C LEU A 316 5.98 -17.01 -9.46
N LYS A 317 6.66 -17.59 -10.47
CA LYS A 317 6.00 -18.50 -11.43
C LYS A 317 5.40 -19.71 -10.72
N ALA A 318 6.14 -20.36 -9.83
CA ALA A 318 5.65 -21.47 -9.04
C ALA A 318 4.46 -21.10 -8.15
N MET A 319 4.50 -19.92 -7.50
CA MET A 319 3.38 -19.43 -6.71
C MET A 319 2.13 -19.19 -7.57
N VAL A 320 2.26 -18.54 -8.73
CA VAL A 320 1.15 -18.30 -9.64
C VAL A 320 0.53 -19.62 -10.13
N GLU A 321 1.33 -20.60 -10.48
CA GLU A 321 0.86 -21.94 -10.83
C GLU A 321 0.10 -22.59 -9.66
N GLY A 322 0.62 -22.47 -8.43
CA GLY A 322 -0.04 -22.95 -7.21
C GLY A 322 -1.39 -22.27 -6.95
N LEU A 323 -1.45 -20.92 -7.09
CA LEU A 323 -2.70 -20.18 -6.96
C LEU A 323 -3.75 -20.65 -7.99
N GLN A 324 -3.36 -20.81 -9.26
CA GLN A 324 -4.26 -21.26 -10.33
C GLN A 324 -4.72 -22.71 -10.14
N GLN A 325 -3.91 -23.56 -9.50
CA GLN A 325 -4.28 -24.95 -9.20
C GLN A 325 -5.25 -25.05 -8.02
N ASN A 326 -5.07 -24.23 -6.99
CA ASN A 326 -5.80 -24.33 -5.73
C ASN A 326 -7.05 -23.43 -5.67
N ILE A 327 -7.08 -22.34 -6.42
CA ILE A 327 -8.14 -21.34 -6.34
C ILE A 327 -8.87 -21.23 -7.67
N PRO A 328 -10.11 -21.73 -7.76
CA PRO A 328 -10.92 -21.57 -8.97
C PRO A 328 -11.12 -20.08 -9.28
N ASN A 329 -10.93 -19.71 -10.55
CA ASN A 329 -11.15 -18.32 -11.02
C ASN A 329 -10.31 -17.25 -10.32
N VAL A 330 -9.08 -17.58 -9.85
CA VAL A 330 -8.17 -16.54 -9.37
C VAL A 330 -7.75 -15.61 -10.51
N GLY A 331 -7.79 -14.31 -10.27
CA GLY A 331 -7.25 -13.31 -11.21
C GLY A 331 -5.76 -13.07 -10.93
N ILE A 332 -4.94 -13.13 -11.97
CA ILE A 332 -3.50 -12.89 -11.88
C ILE A 332 -3.13 -11.69 -12.77
N TYR A 333 -2.30 -10.77 -12.26
CA TYR A 333 -1.76 -9.67 -13.04
C TYR A 333 -0.25 -9.56 -12.83
N ILE A 334 0.52 -10.18 -13.73
CA ILE A 334 1.99 -10.06 -13.72
C ILE A 334 2.36 -8.86 -14.58
N TRP A 335 3.21 -7.99 -14.05
CA TRP A 335 3.59 -6.77 -14.74
C TRP A 335 5.09 -6.53 -14.73
N ASP A 336 5.54 -5.69 -15.65
CA ASP A 336 6.91 -5.25 -15.78
C ASP A 336 6.95 -3.73 -15.64
N GLY A 337 7.80 -3.24 -14.78
CA GLY A 337 7.95 -1.82 -14.52
C GLY A 337 9.39 -1.47 -14.18
N TYR A 338 9.96 -0.52 -14.89
CA TYR A 338 11.30 -0.03 -14.60
C TYR A 338 11.39 0.57 -13.21
N SER A 339 12.44 0.19 -12.47
CA SER A 339 12.80 0.80 -11.19
C SER A 339 14.10 1.60 -11.29
N TYR A 340 14.09 2.84 -10.77
CA TYR A 340 15.31 3.65 -10.63
C TYR A 340 16.17 3.22 -9.43
N LEU A 341 15.64 2.37 -8.55
CA LEU A 341 16.28 1.97 -7.31
C LEU A 341 17.14 0.71 -7.46
N PHE A 342 16.94 -0.05 -8.53
CA PHE A 342 17.57 -1.34 -8.76
C PHE A 342 18.29 -1.42 -10.09
N ASP A 343 19.10 -2.47 -10.28
CA ASP A 343 19.69 -2.82 -11.56
C ASP A 343 18.58 -3.02 -12.62
N LYS A 344 18.93 -2.84 -13.89
CA LYS A 344 18.03 -2.95 -15.04
C LYS A 344 17.32 -4.30 -15.18
N ASN A 345 17.86 -5.33 -14.54
CA ASN A 345 17.28 -6.68 -14.53
C ASN A 345 16.26 -6.91 -13.40
N LEU A 346 15.97 -5.89 -12.59
CA LEU A 346 14.96 -5.94 -11.53
C LEU A 346 13.83 -4.95 -11.83
N THR A 347 12.64 -5.32 -11.42
CA THR A 347 11.43 -4.52 -11.65
C THR A 347 10.97 -3.77 -10.39
N GLN A 348 10.09 -2.81 -10.57
CA GLN A 348 9.57 -1.97 -9.50
C GLN A 348 8.73 -2.80 -8.53
N HIS A 349 8.85 -2.51 -7.25
CA HIS A 349 8.01 -3.02 -6.17
C HIS A 349 6.69 -2.24 -6.07
N THR A 350 5.56 -2.92 -5.98
CA THR A 350 4.18 -2.44 -5.77
C THR A 350 3.62 -1.53 -6.86
N ILE A 351 2.33 -1.65 -7.12
CA ILE A 351 1.64 -0.88 -8.17
C ILE A 351 0.39 -0.16 -7.67
N ILE A 352 -0.36 -0.72 -6.71
CA ILE A 352 -1.63 -0.16 -6.22
C ILE A 352 -1.45 1.25 -5.64
N SER A 353 -0.30 1.51 -4.99
CA SER A 353 0.02 2.80 -4.39
C SER A 353 0.71 3.78 -5.34
N THR A 354 1.20 3.32 -6.51
CA THR A 354 2.09 4.08 -7.40
C THR A 354 1.55 4.25 -8.81
N LYS A 355 1.64 3.22 -9.64
CA LYS A 355 1.26 3.25 -11.06
C LYS A 355 -0.15 2.69 -11.34
N PHE A 356 -1.06 2.85 -10.39
CA PHE A 356 -2.40 2.28 -10.37
C PHE A 356 -3.22 2.51 -11.64
N PHE A 357 -3.02 3.65 -12.31
CA PHE A 357 -3.74 4.02 -13.54
C PHE A 357 -2.92 3.75 -14.82
N ALA A 358 -1.70 3.23 -14.71
CA ALA A 358 -0.88 2.98 -15.89
C ALA A 358 -1.40 1.75 -16.67
N PRO A 359 -1.69 1.88 -17.98
CA PRO A 359 -2.10 0.75 -18.81
C PRO A 359 -0.88 -0.09 -19.18
N LEU A 360 -0.57 -1.09 -18.38
CA LEU A 360 0.62 -1.93 -18.57
C LEU A 360 0.30 -3.11 -19.50
N ASN A 361 -0.46 -4.08 -19.08
CA ASN A 361 -0.68 -5.30 -19.84
C ASN A 361 -1.92 -5.21 -20.72
N GLY A 362 -1.75 -5.37 -22.03
CA GLY A 362 -2.89 -5.34 -22.98
C GLY A 362 -3.70 -4.05 -22.98
N GLY A 363 -3.12 -2.95 -22.47
CA GLY A 363 -3.79 -1.67 -22.32
C GLY A 363 -4.71 -1.56 -21.09
N ARG A 364 -4.69 -2.56 -20.18
CA ARG A 364 -5.43 -2.53 -18.91
C ARG A 364 -4.55 -2.00 -17.78
N SER A 365 -5.11 -1.13 -16.95
CA SER A 365 -4.51 -0.71 -15.68
C SER A 365 -4.92 -1.64 -14.53
N ILE A 366 -4.19 -1.61 -13.43
CA ILE A 366 -4.61 -2.30 -12.20
C ILE A 366 -5.95 -1.75 -11.70
N CYS A 367 -6.20 -0.45 -11.86
CA CYS A 367 -7.49 0.17 -11.51
C CYS A 367 -8.65 -0.49 -12.26
N ASP A 368 -8.51 -0.63 -13.59
CA ASP A 368 -9.52 -1.27 -14.43
C ASP A 368 -9.67 -2.75 -14.07
N TRP A 369 -8.56 -3.47 -13.92
CA TRP A 369 -8.54 -4.90 -13.62
C TRP A 369 -9.25 -5.24 -12.30
N ILE A 370 -8.97 -4.49 -11.22
CA ILE A 370 -9.65 -4.68 -9.93
C ILE A 370 -11.15 -4.34 -10.07
N MET A 371 -11.48 -3.27 -10.79
CA MET A 371 -12.88 -2.88 -10.98
C MET A 371 -13.65 -3.89 -11.85
N ASP A 372 -13.03 -4.47 -12.88
CA ASP A 372 -13.61 -5.54 -13.67
C ASP A 372 -13.95 -6.74 -12.77
N ALA A 373 -13.04 -7.15 -11.91
CA ALA A 373 -13.25 -8.24 -10.95
C ALA A 373 -14.37 -7.91 -9.94
N VAL A 374 -14.41 -6.68 -9.40
CA VAL A 374 -15.53 -6.22 -8.56
C VAL A 374 -16.86 -6.39 -9.26
N ASN A 375 -16.91 -6.13 -10.57
CA ASN A 375 -18.11 -6.29 -11.40
C ASN A 375 -18.36 -7.73 -11.86
N GLY A 376 -17.53 -8.71 -11.46
CA GLY A 376 -17.70 -10.13 -11.74
C GLY A 376 -16.87 -10.66 -12.92
N ASP A 377 -16.05 -9.82 -13.55
CA ASP A 377 -15.16 -10.20 -14.66
C ASP A 377 -13.71 -10.37 -14.15
N VAL A 378 -13.39 -11.57 -13.69
CA VAL A 378 -12.05 -11.93 -13.17
C VAL A 378 -11.17 -12.37 -14.33
N GLN A 379 -10.09 -11.64 -14.59
CA GLN A 379 -9.20 -11.87 -15.73
C GLN A 379 -7.75 -12.06 -15.27
N THR A 380 -6.94 -12.72 -16.15
CA THR A 380 -5.51 -12.93 -15.95
C THR A 380 -4.72 -12.27 -17.07
N TYR A 381 -3.65 -11.54 -16.72
CA TYR A 381 -2.78 -10.82 -17.64
C TYR A 381 -1.29 -11.05 -17.31
N GLY A 382 -0.43 -10.97 -18.32
CA GLY A 382 1.02 -10.84 -18.18
C GLY A 382 1.77 -12.13 -17.88
N LEU A 383 1.16 -13.31 -17.98
CA LEU A 383 1.87 -14.59 -17.75
C LEU A 383 3.01 -14.83 -18.76
N ASP A 384 2.93 -14.24 -19.95
CA ASP A 384 3.95 -14.28 -20.97
C ASP A 384 5.27 -13.58 -20.55
N LEU A 385 5.23 -12.72 -19.54
CA LEU A 385 6.42 -12.07 -18.98
C LEU A 385 7.39 -13.07 -18.34
N PHE A 386 6.91 -14.22 -17.88
CA PHE A 386 7.78 -15.27 -17.33
C PHE A 386 8.74 -15.89 -18.38
N ASP A 387 8.45 -15.72 -19.65
CA ASP A 387 9.24 -16.28 -20.74
C ASP A 387 10.11 -15.20 -21.45
N GLN A 388 10.07 -13.95 -20.97
CA GLN A 388 10.77 -12.81 -21.59
C GLN A 388 12.11 -12.47 -20.93
N TYR A 389 12.42 -13.02 -19.76
CA TYR A 389 13.64 -12.76 -18.99
C TYR A 389 14.53 -14.00 -18.88
#